data_a26e706351a8eb2560751cfbb9a7a924
#
_entry.id   a26e706351a8eb2560751cfbb9a7a924
#
_cell.length_a   1.000
_cell.length_b   1.000
_cell.length_c   1.000
_cell.angle_alpha   90.00
_cell.angle_beta   90.00
_cell.angle_gamma   90.00
#
_symmetry.space_group_name_H-M   'P 1'
#
loop_
_entity.id
_entity.type
_entity.pdbx_description
1 polymer ?
#
loop_
_entity_poly.entity_id
_entity_poly.type
_entity_poly.pdbx_seq_one_letter_code
_entity_poly.pdbx_strand_id
1 'polypeptide(L)'
;IVYASIKGFGSSGPYSAFKSFEPVAQAMGGSMSVTGFPDNPPTVTWSCVGDSGTGMHCVIGILAALMQRNTSGEGQQVEVSMQDAVVNLVRVSLRDHQRYGKPVERNGNQLGSFVPANTYRCHPGGANDYVFIIAQQQMWEPLLRVIERADLIGDVRYQTAEARVEHADEVNAFIEEWTVKRAKHEAMQILAEAGVPCGACQDTSEVLNDPHLRARGMILDLDHPTRGSYTIAGNPIKLSASNV
;
A
#
# COMPACT_ATOMS: atom_id res chain seq x y z
N ILE A 1 7.49 -35.39 -4.61
CA ILE A 1 6.97 -34.47 -3.58
C ILE A 1 7.37 -33.04 -3.90
N VAL A 2 6.52 -32.05 -3.57
CA VAL A 2 6.89 -30.63 -3.52
C VAL A 2 7.19 -30.30 -2.06
N TYR A 3 8.36 -29.76 -1.80
CA TYR A 3 8.83 -29.36 -0.48
C TYR A 3 9.10 -27.87 -0.44
N ALA A 4 8.43 -27.14 0.45
CA ALA A 4 8.61 -25.70 0.58
C ALA A 4 9.28 -25.33 1.90
N SER A 5 10.21 -24.38 1.85
CA SER A 5 10.88 -23.84 3.03
C SER A 5 10.98 -22.32 2.98
N ILE A 6 10.74 -21.69 4.12
CA ILE A 6 10.90 -20.25 4.34
C ILE A 6 12.03 -20.04 5.35
N LYS A 7 12.92 -19.11 5.04
CA LYS A 7 14.02 -18.68 5.91
C LYS A 7 14.16 -17.16 5.89
N GLY A 8 14.86 -16.61 6.89
CA GLY A 8 15.15 -15.17 6.92
C GLY A 8 15.94 -14.69 5.73
N PHE A 9 17.04 -15.40 5.43
CA PHE A 9 18.05 -15.00 4.44
C PHE A 9 18.37 -16.11 3.41
N GLY A 10 17.51 -17.11 3.31
CA GLY A 10 17.74 -18.26 2.42
C GLY A 10 18.68 -19.32 3.00
N SER A 11 18.95 -20.37 2.21
CA SER A 11 19.81 -21.50 2.59
C SER A 11 21.26 -21.33 2.15
N SER A 12 21.57 -20.29 1.38
CA SER A 12 22.89 -19.97 0.86
C SER A 12 23.23 -18.49 1.04
N GLY A 13 24.48 -18.11 0.77
CA GLY A 13 24.94 -16.74 0.92
C GLY A 13 25.46 -16.41 2.32
N PRO A 14 26.06 -15.21 2.47
CA PRO A 14 26.80 -14.85 3.70
C PRO A 14 25.91 -14.73 4.95
N TYR A 15 24.60 -14.51 4.80
CA TYR A 15 23.65 -14.33 5.91
C TYR A 15 22.78 -15.56 6.18
N SER A 16 23.02 -16.69 5.51
CA SER A 16 22.16 -17.88 5.60
C SER A 16 22.00 -18.46 7.02
N ALA A 17 22.99 -18.22 7.91
CA ALA A 17 22.93 -18.60 9.32
C ALA A 17 22.24 -17.58 10.24
N PHE A 18 21.92 -16.39 9.73
CA PHE A 18 21.37 -15.31 10.54
C PHE A 18 19.87 -15.55 10.82
N LYS A 19 19.44 -15.07 11.98
CA LYS A 19 18.03 -15.11 12.38
C LYS A 19 17.28 -13.90 11.85
N SER A 20 16.02 -14.07 11.52
CA SER A 20 15.15 -12.99 11.06
C SER A 20 13.76 -13.13 11.65
N PHE A 21 13.11 -11.99 11.78
CA PHE A 21 11.70 -11.79 11.99
C PHE A 21 11.23 -10.65 11.07
N GLU A 22 9.94 -10.40 11.01
CA GLU A 22 9.32 -9.36 10.19
C GLU A 22 10.11 -8.03 10.12
N PRO A 23 10.44 -7.33 11.24
CA PRO A 23 11.17 -6.07 11.16
C PRO A 23 12.61 -6.22 10.65
N VAL A 24 13.26 -7.35 10.94
CA VAL A 24 14.62 -7.62 10.46
C VAL A 24 14.63 -7.79 8.94
N ALA A 25 13.66 -8.51 8.40
CA ALA A 25 13.50 -8.65 6.96
C ALA A 25 13.23 -7.30 6.27
N GLN A 26 12.39 -6.46 6.86
CA GLN A 26 12.13 -5.10 6.35
C GLN A 26 13.39 -4.24 6.35
N ALA A 27 14.17 -4.27 7.42
CA ALA A 27 15.42 -3.52 7.52
C ALA A 27 16.43 -3.96 6.45
N MET A 28 16.65 -5.27 6.33
CA MET A 28 17.63 -5.86 5.42
C MET A 28 17.17 -5.94 3.96
N GLY A 29 15.86 -5.91 3.73
CA GLY A 29 15.24 -5.87 2.39
C GLY A 29 15.00 -4.46 1.85
N GLY A 30 15.27 -3.42 2.65
CA GLY A 30 15.26 -2.02 2.23
C GLY A 30 13.92 -1.30 2.37
N SER A 31 12.81 -1.96 2.78
CA SER A 31 11.52 -1.30 2.90
C SER A 31 11.50 -0.20 3.96
N MET A 32 12.20 -0.40 5.08
CA MET A 32 12.29 0.62 6.12
C MET A 32 13.01 1.90 5.66
N SER A 33 13.98 1.78 4.75
CA SER A 33 14.76 2.92 4.28
C SER A 33 13.93 3.89 3.43
N VAL A 34 12.83 3.41 2.83
CA VAL A 34 11.93 4.19 1.96
C VAL A 34 10.58 4.48 2.61
N THR A 35 10.37 4.04 3.87
CA THR A 35 9.12 4.22 4.61
C THR A 35 9.31 5.24 5.73
N GLY A 36 8.38 6.21 5.81
CA GLY A 36 8.37 7.25 6.84
C GLY A 36 8.65 8.64 6.31
N PHE A 37 8.70 9.61 7.21
CA PHE A 37 9.01 11.01 6.89
C PHE A 37 10.52 11.25 6.83
N PRO A 38 11.00 12.25 6.05
CA PRO A 38 12.42 12.48 5.81
C PRO A 38 13.29 12.59 7.08
N ASP A 39 12.81 13.34 8.05
CA ASP A 39 13.55 13.67 9.28
C ASP A 39 13.43 12.62 10.38
N ASN A 40 12.63 11.58 10.15
CA ASN A 40 12.42 10.52 11.13
C ASN A 40 13.34 9.30 10.84
N PRO A 41 13.61 8.47 11.86
CA PRO A 41 14.28 7.19 11.65
C PRO A 41 13.55 6.31 10.61
N PRO A 42 14.24 5.33 9.99
CA PRO A 42 13.58 4.31 9.17
C PRO A 42 12.41 3.67 9.89
N THR A 43 11.27 3.55 9.20
CA THR A 43 10.00 3.16 9.83
C THR A 43 9.57 1.77 9.37
N VAL A 44 9.15 0.92 10.32
CA VAL A 44 8.52 -0.38 10.03
C VAL A 44 7.10 -0.13 9.50
N THR A 45 6.72 -0.82 8.42
CA THR A 45 5.30 -0.93 8.07
C THR A 45 4.69 -2.16 8.74
N TRP A 46 3.62 -1.96 9.52
CA TRP A 46 2.95 -3.04 10.25
C TRP A 46 2.00 -3.88 9.38
N SER A 47 2.00 -3.69 8.08
CA SER A 47 1.32 -4.58 7.12
C SER A 47 2.03 -5.93 6.91
N CYS A 48 3.07 -6.22 7.68
CA CYS A 48 3.78 -7.50 7.72
C CYS A 48 4.28 -7.96 6.34
N VAL A 49 4.93 -7.06 5.62
CA VAL A 49 5.41 -7.35 4.24
C VAL A 49 6.49 -8.43 4.20
N GLY A 50 7.26 -8.59 5.28
CA GLY A 50 8.26 -9.67 5.41
C GLY A 50 7.60 -11.02 5.64
N ASP A 51 6.70 -11.14 6.61
CA ASP A 51 6.02 -12.41 6.90
C ASP A 51 4.97 -12.74 5.83
N SER A 52 3.95 -11.89 5.67
CA SER A 52 2.84 -12.13 4.75
C SER A 52 3.29 -12.11 3.29
N GLY A 53 4.18 -11.19 2.93
CA GLY A 53 4.76 -11.12 1.59
C GLY A 53 5.52 -12.39 1.23
N THR A 54 6.31 -12.94 2.15
CA THR A 54 7.02 -14.22 1.97
C THR A 54 6.05 -15.37 1.84
N GLY A 55 5.02 -15.42 2.69
CA GLY A 55 3.99 -16.45 2.61
C GLY A 55 3.30 -16.47 1.25
N MET A 56 2.92 -15.31 0.72
CA MET A 56 2.32 -15.20 -0.62
C MET A 56 3.26 -15.67 -1.73
N HIS A 57 4.54 -15.27 -1.70
CA HIS A 57 5.53 -15.77 -2.67
C HIS A 57 5.72 -17.29 -2.57
N CYS A 58 5.72 -17.84 -1.36
CA CYS A 58 5.84 -19.27 -1.15
C CYS A 58 4.65 -20.03 -1.75
N VAL A 59 3.42 -19.56 -1.54
CA VAL A 59 2.21 -20.17 -2.14
C VAL A 59 2.28 -20.12 -3.67
N ILE A 60 2.70 -19.01 -4.26
CA ILE A 60 2.89 -18.90 -5.73
C ILE A 60 3.91 -19.94 -6.20
N GLY A 61 5.04 -20.08 -5.50
CA GLY A 61 6.06 -21.08 -5.82
C GLY A 61 5.55 -22.52 -5.72
N ILE A 62 4.79 -22.84 -4.67
CA ILE A 62 4.17 -24.16 -4.48
C ILE A 62 3.19 -24.47 -5.62
N LEU A 63 2.32 -23.54 -5.98
CA LEU A 63 1.35 -23.73 -7.06
C LEU A 63 2.07 -23.94 -8.40
N ALA A 64 3.11 -23.16 -8.71
CA ALA A 64 3.93 -23.34 -9.90
C ALA A 64 4.61 -24.71 -9.93
N ALA A 65 5.19 -25.15 -8.79
CA ALA A 65 5.81 -26.47 -8.68
C ALA A 65 4.81 -27.63 -8.84
N LEU A 66 3.58 -27.48 -8.33
CA LEU A 66 2.51 -28.44 -8.50
C LEU A 66 2.05 -28.52 -9.97
N MET A 67 1.92 -27.39 -10.64
CA MET A 67 1.58 -27.34 -12.08
C MET A 67 2.65 -28.04 -12.91
N GLN A 68 3.94 -27.76 -12.65
CA GLN A 68 5.05 -28.42 -13.34
C GLN A 68 5.04 -29.93 -13.07
N ARG A 69 4.81 -30.35 -11.83
CA ARG A 69 4.73 -31.78 -11.47
C ARG A 69 3.63 -32.53 -12.25
N ASN A 70 2.50 -31.88 -12.51
CA ASN A 70 1.43 -32.51 -13.32
C ASN A 70 1.88 -32.85 -14.75
N THR A 71 2.89 -32.16 -15.27
CA THR A 71 3.43 -32.41 -16.63
C THR A 71 4.68 -33.31 -16.57
N SER A 72 5.60 -33.06 -15.62
CA SER A 72 6.88 -33.77 -15.55
C SER A 72 6.83 -35.06 -14.71
N GLY A 73 5.84 -35.22 -13.83
CA GLY A 73 5.79 -36.27 -12.81
C GLY A 73 6.74 -36.04 -11.61
N GLU A 74 7.62 -35.01 -11.69
CA GLU A 74 8.67 -34.79 -10.70
C GLU A 74 8.30 -33.63 -9.74
N GLY A 75 8.59 -33.85 -8.45
CA GLY A 75 8.50 -32.79 -7.46
C GLY A 75 9.81 -32.00 -7.36
N GLN A 76 9.75 -30.86 -6.65
CA GLN A 76 10.93 -30.01 -6.45
C GLN A 76 10.87 -29.29 -5.12
N GLN A 77 12.01 -28.71 -4.74
CA GLN A 77 12.07 -27.80 -3.60
C GLN A 77 11.67 -26.38 -4.05
N VAL A 78 10.86 -25.72 -3.21
CA VAL A 78 10.55 -24.28 -3.29
C VAL A 78 11.18 -23.61 -2.09
N GLU A 79 12.07 -22.67 -2.32
CA GLU A 79 12.67 -21.86 -1.25
C GLU A 79 12.32 -20.40 -1.45
N VAL A 80 11.92 -19.72 -0.37
CA VAL A 80 11.70 -18.27 -0.34
C VAL A 80 12.34 -17.72 0.91
N SER A 81 13.14 -16.64 0.76
CA SER A 81 13.64 -15.92 1.92
C SER A 81 12.80 -14.67 2.19
N MET A 82 12.72 -14.28 3.47
CA MET A 82 12.00 -13.07 3.87
C MET A 82 12.67 -11.82 3.28
N GLN A 83 14.00 -11.77 3.26
CA GLN A 83 14.73 -10.65 2.65
C GLN A 83 14.42 -10.54 1.16
N ASP A 84 14.45 -11.63 0.41
CA ASP A 84 14.18 -11.62 -1.04
C ASP A 84 12.75 -11.17 -1.36
N ALA A 85 11.78 -11.61 -0.56
CA ALA A 85 10.39 -11.19 -0.70
C ALA A 85 10.24 -9.68 -0.48
N VAL A 86 10.87 -9.11 0.55
CA VAL A 86 10.87 -7.66 0.79
C VAL A 86 11.56 -6.92 -0.35
N VAL A 87 12.73 -7.39 -0.83
CA VAL A 87 13.44 -6.79 -1.97
C VAL A 87 12.55 -6.74 -3.21
N ASN A 88 11.81 -7.82 -3.49
CA ASN A 88 10.86 -7.84 -4.61
C ASN A 88 9.73 -6.81 -4.43
N LEU A 89 9.24 -6.61 -3.22
CA LEU A 89 8.18 -5.63 -2.94
C LEU A 89 8.66 -4.18 -3.07
N VAL A 90 9.93 -3.88 -2.77
CA VAL A 90 10.53 -2.54 -2.92
C VAL A 90 11.21 -2.32 -4.28
N ARG A 91 11.02 -3.19 -5.25
CA ARG A 91 11.67 -3.15 -6.58
C ARG A 91 11.53 -1.82 -7.33
N VAL A 92 10.45 -1.07 -7.08
CA VAL A 92 10.25 0.26 -7.69
C VAL A 92 11.30 1.25 -7.19
N SER A 93 11.58 1.26 -5.91
CA SER A 93 12.62 2.12 -5.32
C SER A 93 14.02 1.73 -5.80
N LEU A 94 14.28 0.43 -6.04
CA LEU A 94 15.55 -0.02 -6.62
C LEU A 94 15.72 0.48 -8.07
N ARG A 95 14.64 0.42 -8.87
CA ARG A 95 14.63 0.99 -10.23
C ARG A 95 14.91 2.49 -10.19
N ASP A 96 14.28 3.22 -9.27
CA ASP A 96 14.43 4.67 -9.16
C ASP A 96 15.84 5.04 -8.70
N HIS A 97 16.45 4.26 -7.79
CA HIS A 97 17.87 4.39 -7.47
C HIS A 97 18.75 4.26 -8.72
N GLN A 98 18.53 3.26 -9.54
CA GLN A 98 19.29 3.06 -10.79
C GLN A 98 19.08 4.21 -11.79
N ARG A 99 17.84 4.70 -11.90
CA ARG A 99 17.49 5.76 -12.83
C ARG A 99 18.11 7.11 -12.45
N TYR A 100 18.15 7.42 -11.16
CA TYR A 100 18.59 8.74 -10.67
C TYR A 100 20.00 8.73 -10.08
N GLY A 101 20.65 7.59 -9.95
CA GLY A 101 22.02 7.44 -9.45
C GLY A 101 22.19 7.76 -7.96
N LYS A 102 21.11 7.81 -7.19
CA LYS A 102 21.14 8.10 -5.75
C LYS A 102 20.11 7.26 -5.00
N PRO A 103 20.35 6.97 -3.70
CA PRO A 103 19.36 6.30 -2.86
C PRO A 103 18.02 7.05 -2.85
N VAL A 104 16.93 6.28 -2.85
CA VAL A 104 15.58 6.85 -2.67
C VAL A 104 15.40 7.27 -1.22
N GLU A 105 15.07 8.53 -1.01
CA GLU A 105 14.81 9.10 0.30
C GLU A 105 13.37 8.82 0.74
N ARG A 106 13.14 8.85 2.04
CA ARG A 106 11.77 8.83 2.59
C ARG A 106 11.07 10.13 2.25
N ASN A 107 9.84 10.05 1.82
CA ASN A 107 9.06 11.22 1.39
C ASN A 107 7.66 11.28 2.03
N GLY A 108 7.48 10.65 3.17
CA GLY A 108 6.19 10.58 3.86
C GLY A 108 5.14 9.91 2.97
N ASN A 109 4.05 10.63 2.75
CA ASN A 109 2.93 10.17 1.93
C ASN A 109 2.98 10.69 0.48
N GLN A 110 4.01 11.44 0.11
CA GLN A 110 4.13 12.00 -1.23
C GLN A 110 4.71 10.97 -2.21
N LEU A 111 4.13 10.86 -3.38
CA LEU A 111 4.64 10.03 -4.48
C LEU A 111 5.52 10.87 -5.40
N GLY A 112 6.68 11.31 -4.91
CA GLY A 112 7.79 11.91 -5.65
C GLY A 112 7.46 12.80 -6.86
N SER A 113 7.19 12.18 -7.99
CA SER A 113 6.90 12.85 -9.28
C SER A 113 5.41 13.06 -9.56
N PHE A 114 4.52 12.82 -8.60
CA PHE A 114 3.07 13.00 -8.75
C PHE A 114 2.54 14.03 -7.77
N VAL A 115 1.96 15.11 -8.30
CA VAL A 115 1.27 16.13 -7.50
C VAL A 115 -0.08 16.43 -8.16
N PRO A 116 -1.19 16.32 -7.42
CA PRO A 116 -1.27 15.85 -6.03
C PRO A 116 -1.19 14.31 -5.92
N ALA A 117 -0.44 13.83 -4.92
CA ALA A 117 -0.49 12.47 -4.42
C ALA A 117 -0.03 12.49 -2.96
N ASN A 118 -0.94 12.74 -2.03
CA ASN A 118 -0.64 12.96 -0.62
C ASN A 118 -1.87 12.70 0.26
N THR A 119 -1.67 12.71 1.58
CA THR A 119 -2.73 12.79 2.57
C THR A 119 -3.04 14.24 2.93
N TYR A 120 -4.31 14.58 3.02
CA TYR A 120 -4.80 15.91 3.37
C TYR A 120 -5.66 15.83 4.63
N ARG A 121 -5.48 16.81 5.52
CA ARG A 121 -6.23 16.88 6.78
C ARG A 121 -7.71 17.13 6.50
N CYS A 122 -8.55 16.53 7.34
CA CYS A 122 -10.00 16.70 7.32
C CYS A 122 -10.51 17.14 8.70
N HIS A 123 -11.75 17.63 8.72
CA HIS A 123 -12.45 17.92 9.97
C HIS A 123 -12.80 16.60 10.71
N PRO A 124 -12.75 16.54 12.04
CA PRO A 124 -12.40 17.59 13.01
C PRO A 124 -10.89 17.72 13.28
N GLY A 125 -10.01 16.93 12.67
CA GLY A 125 -8.56 17.05 12.78
C GLY A 125 -7.93 16.11 13.80
N GLY A 126 -8.53 14.96 14.06
CA GLY A 126 -7.94 13.87 14.84
C GLY A 126 -6.80 13.15 14.10
N ALA A 127 -6.20 12.19 14.78
CA ALA A 127 -5.00 11.48 14.30
C ALA A 127 -5.19 10.77 12.95
N ASN A 128 -6.42 10.32 12.63
CA ASN A 128 -6.76 9.61 11.40
C ASN A 128 -7.76 10.40 10.53
N ASP A 129 -7.99 11.68 10.82
CA ASP A 129 -8.89 12.52 10.02
C ASP A 129 -8.15 13.08 8.80
N TYR A 130 -7.87 12.16 7.86
CA TYR A 130 -7.18 12.44 6.60
C TYR A 130 -7.88 11.73 5.44
N VAL A 131 -7.76 12.32 4.27
CA VAL A 131 -8.08 11.68 2.99
C VAL A 131 -6.82 11.62 2.13
N PHE A 132 -6.52 10.45 1.55
CA PHE A 132 -5.48 10.36 0.52
C PHE A 132 -6.10 10.71 -0.82
N ILE A 133 -5.46 11.61 -1.58
CA ILE A 133 -5.91 12.03 -2.91
C ILE A 133 -4.76 11.84 -3.89
N ILE A 134 -5.06 11.24 -5.04
CA ILE A 134 -4.13 11.18 -6.18
C ILE A 134 -4.86 11.62 -7.44
N ALA A 135 -4.30 12.59 -8.17
CA ALA A 135 -4.86 13.05 -9.44
C ALA A 135 -3.82 13.04 -10.55
N GLN A 136 -4.02 12.16 -11.52
CA GLN A 136 -3.29 12.18 -12.79
C GLN A 136 -3.79 13.34 -13.67
N GLN A 137 -3.13 13.55 -14.82
CA GLN A 137 -3.41 14.68 -15.70
C GLN A 137 -4.89 14.81 -16.10
N GLN A 138 -5.54 13.69 -16.43
CA GLN A 138 -6.95 13.69 -16.83
C GLN A 138 -7.94 13.97 -15.68
N MET A 139 -7.48 13.87 -14.43
CA MET A 139 -8.28 14.09 -13.22
C MET A 139 -8.06 15.48 -12.63
N TRP A 140 -7.12 16.25 -13.20
CA TRP A 140 -6.74 17.55 -12.66
C TRP A 140 -7.87 18.57 -12.71
N GLU A 141 -8.50 18.78 -13.88
CA GLU A 141 -9.64 19.69 -13.99
C GLU A 141 -10.87 19.24 -13.17
N PRO A 142 -11.29 17.96 -13.18
CA PRO A 142 -12.30 17.47 -12.27
C PRO A 142 -12.01 17.79 -10.81
N LEU A 143 -10.77 17.55 -10.35
CA LEU A 143 -10.36 17.90 -8.99
C LEU A 143 -10.53 19.40 -8.71
N LEU A 144 -10.02 20.29 -9.58
CA LEU A 144 -10.13 21.73 -9.40
C LEU A 144 -11.59 22.21 -9.32
N ARG A 145 -12.49 21.60 -10.11
CA ARG A 145 -13.92 21.92 -10.04
C ARG A 145 -14.53 21.52 -8.71
N VAL A 146 -14.18 20.33 -8.23
CA VAL A 146 -14.71 19.79 -6.95
C VAL A 146 -14.24 20.61 -5.76
N ILE A 147 -12.97 21.00 -5.74
CA ILE A 147 -12.41 21.79 -4.64
C ILE A 147 -12.70 23.30 -4.78
N GLU A 148 -13.60 23.67 -5.69
CA GLU A 148 -14.05 25.05 -5.91
C GLU A 148 -12.94 26.00 -6.39
N ARG A 149 -11.94 25.44 -7.11
CA ARG A 149 -10.79 26.17 -7.69
C ARG A 149 -10.81 26.12 -9.21
N ALA A 150 -11.98 26.25 -9.82
CA ALA A 150 -12.10 26.32 -11.28
C ALA A 150 -11.36 27.52 -11.89
N ASP A 151 -11.05 28.54 -11.09
CA ASP A 151 -10.20 29.69 -11.43
C ASP A 151 -8.77 29.29 -11.87
N LEU A 152 -8.29 28.14 -11.42
CA LEU A 152 -6.96 27.62 -11.75
C LEU A 152 -6.92 26.74 -13.00
N ILE A 153 -8.05 26.49 -13.65
CA ILE A 153 -8.08 25.70 -14.90
C ILE A 153 -7.39 26.50 -16.01
N GLY A 154 -6.36 25.90 -16.60
CA GLY A 154 -5.54 26.52 -17.63
C GLY A 154 -4.40 27.40 -17.10
N ASP A 155 -4.23 27.53 -15.79
CA ASP A 155 -3.06 28.21 -15.21
C ASP A 155 -1.80 27.41 -15.52
N VAL A 156 -0.84 28.05 -16.19
CA VAL A 156 0.41 27.43 -16.66
C VAL A 156 1.26 26.84 -15.51
N ARG A 157 1.13 27.38 -14.28
CA ARG A 157 1.83 26.89 -13.09
C ARG A 157 1.40 25.49 -12.68
N TYR A 158 0.18 25.08 -13.06
CA TYR A 158 -0.41 23.81 -12.61
C TYR A 158 -0.90 22.91 -13.75
N GLN A 159 -0.72 23.36 -15.00
CA GLN A 159 -1.32 22.71 -16.16
C GLN A 159 -0.71 21.34 -16.45
N THR A 160 0.59 21.14 -16.23
CA THR A 160 1.28 19.85 -16.45
C THR A 160 1.67 19.20 -15.13
N ALA A 161 1.92 17.90 -15.17
CA ALA A 161 2.38 17.15 -13.98
C ALA A 161 3.71 17.70 -13.45
N GLU A 162 4.63 18.05 -14.36
CA GLU A 162 5.94 18.61 -14.03
C GLU A 162 5.79 19.98 -13.35
N ALA A 163 4.96 20.86 -13.92
CA ALA A 163 4.70 22.18 -13.35
C ALA A 163 4.09 22.08 -11.93
N ARG A 164 3.19 21.11 -11.70
CA ARG A 164 2.64 20.89 -10.36
C ARG A 164 3.68 20.38 -9.35
N VAL A 165 4.68 19.62 -9.78
CA VAL A 165 5.79 19.21 -8.90
C VAL A 165 6.61 20.44 -8.45
N GLU A 166 6.85 21.38 -9.33
CA GLU A 166 7.55 22.64 -9.01
C GLU A 166 6.76 23.53 -8.04
N HIS A 167 5.43 23.41 -8.05
CA HIS A 167 4.48 24.15 -7.21
C HIS A 167 3.77 23.26 -6.19
N ALA A 168 4.43 22.18 -5.73
CA ALA A 168 3.79 21.16 -4.89
C ALA A 168 3.16 21.71 -3.60
N ASP A 169 3.84 22.64 -2.93
CA ASP A 169 3.36 23.23 -1.69
C ASP A 169 2.09 24.05 -1.91
N GLU A 170 2.03 24.84 -3.01
CA GLU A 170 0.84 25.61 -3.35
C GLU A 170 -0.34 24.68 -3.68
N VAL A 171 -0.10 23.65 -4.48
CA VAL A 171 -1.12 22.66 -4.85
C VAL A 171 -1.65 21.94 -3.61
N ASN A 172 -0.77 21.47 -2.73
CA ASN A 172 -1.18 20.82 -1.51
C ASN A 172 -1.96 21.75 -0.57
N ALA A 173 -1.54 23.02 -0.48
CA ALA A 173 -2.20 24.00 0.38
C ALA A 173 -3.66 24.26 -0.04
N PHE A 174 -3.95 24.55 -1.31
CA PHE A 174 -5.33 24.83 -1.71
C PHE A 174 -6.24 23.57 -1.71
N ILE A 175 -5.67 22.38 -1.86
CA ILE A 175 -6.44 21.14 -1.65
C ILE A 175 -6.79 21.00 -0.17
N GLU A 176 -5.82 21.22 0.72
CA GLU A 176 -6.04 21.12 2.17
C GLU A 176 -7.05 22.18 2.68
N GLU A 177 -7.05 23.39 2.13
CA GLU A 177 -8.06 24.43 2.43
C GLU A 177 -9.50 23.94 2.19
N TRP A 178 -9.72 23.05 1.24
CA TRP A 178 -11.01 22.45 0.96
C TRP A 178 -11.29 21.25 1.87
N THR A 179 -10.32 20.36 2.10
CA THR A 179 -10.52 19.12 2.87
C THR A 179 -10.72 19.38 4.36
N VAL A 180 -10.04 20.37 4.96
CA VAL A 180 -10.18 20.70 6.39
C VAL A 180 -11.58 21.17 6.80
N LYS A 181 -12.43 21.52 5.84
CA LYS A 181 -13.82 21.93 6.06
C LYS A 181 -14.80 20.74 6.06
N ARG A 182 -14.33 19.53 5.79
CA ARG A 182 -15.14 18.33 5.55
C ARG A 182 -14.65 17.14 6.37
N ALA A 183 -15.56 16.27 6.75
CA ALA A 183 -15.19 14.98 7.31
C ALA A 183 -14.52 14.11 6.22
N LYS A 184 -13.59 13.24 6.60
CA LYS A 184 -12.80 12.44 5.64
C LYS A 184 -13.66 11.58 4.70
N HIS A 185 -14.74 10.99 5.20
CA HIS A 185 -15.67 10.20 4.39
C HIS A 185 -16.53 11.06 3.46
N GLU A 186 -16.93 12.27 3.89
CA GLU A 186 -17.62 13.24 3.05
C GLU A 186 -16.71 13.71 1.90
N ALA A 187 -15.49 14.10 2.22
CA ALA A 187 -14.49 14.49 1.22
C ALA A 187 -14.23 13.35 0.21
N MET A 188 -14.06 12.12 0.71
CA MET A 188 -13.90 10.94 -0.14
C MET A 188 -15.09 10.73 -1.09
N GLN A 189 -16.30 10.82 -0.58
CA GLN A 189 -17.50 10.61 -1.40
C GLN A 189 -17.59 11.65 -2.53
N ILE A 190 -17.45 12.93 -2.20
CA ILE A 190 -17.52 14.03 -3.18
C ILE A 190 -16.44 13.86 -4.28
N LEU A 191 -15.21 13.55 -3.89
CA LEU A 191 -14.10 13.35 -4.83
C LEU A 191 -14.32 12.11 -5.71
N ALA A 192 -14.76 10.99 -5.12
CA ALA A 192 -15.00 9.75 -5.84
C ALA A 192 -16.14 9.89 -6.87
N GLU A 193 -17.21 10.58 -6.53
CA GLU A 193 -18.33 10.88 -7.45
C GLU A 193 -17.89 11.72 -8.65
N ALA A 194 -16.86 12.56 -8.48
CA ALA A 194 -16.23 13.33 -9.56
C ALA A 194 -15.16 12.55 -10.32
N GLY A 195 -14.94 11.27 -10.01
CA GLY A 195 -13.95 10.43 -10.66
C GLY A 195 -12.50 10.70 -10.24
N VAL A 196 -12.28 11.35 -9.11
CA VAL A 196 -10.95 11.57 -8.53
C VAL A 196 -10.62 10.43 -7.56
N PRO A 197 -9.57 9.63 -7.79
CA PRO A 197 -9.16 8.58 -6.90
C PRO A 197 -8.76 9.12 -5.53
N CYS A 198 -9.41 8.64 -4.50
CA CYS A 198 -9.20 9.07 -3.12
C CYS A 198 -9.62 7.97 -2.14
N GLY A 199 -9.19 8.09 -0.89
CA GLY A 199 -9.59 7.17 0.17
C GLY A 199 -9.47 7.82 1.54
N ALA A 200 -10.50 7.68 2.38
CA ALA A 200 -10.43 8.08 3.78
C ALA A 200 -9.42 7.19 4.52
N CYS A 201 -8.54 7.80 5.33
CA CYS A 201 -7.61 7.06 6.17
C CYS A 201 -8.39 6.43 7.35
N GLN A 202 -8.84 5.21 7.14
CA GLN A 202 -9.64 4.48 8.14
C GLN A 202 -8.75 3.97 9.27
N ASP A 203 -9.23 4.08 10.50
CA ASP A 203 -8.67 3.34 11.62
C ASP A 203 -9.20 1.90 11.68
N THR A 204 -8.67 1.10 12.59
CA THR A 204 -9.06 -0.31 12.71
C THR A 204 -10.52 -0.52 13.11
N SER A 205 -11.12 0.41 13.85
CA SER A 205 -12.54 0.36 14.20
C SER A 205 -13.42 0.63 12.99
N GLU A 206 -13.05 1.62 12.18
CA GLU A 206 -13.75 1.95 10.94
C GLU A 206 -13.66 0.79 9.93
N VAL A 207 -12.46 0.18 9.79
CA VAL A 207 -12.26 -1.02 8.93
C VAL A 207 -13.15 -2.18 9.35
N LEU A 208 -13.26 -2.48 10.66
CA LEU A 208 -14.12 -3.56 11.17
C LEU A 208 -15.61 -3.31 10.93
N ASN A 209 -16.02 -2.06 10.85
CA ASN A 209 -17.40 -1.65 10.65
C ASN A 209 -17.71 -1.20 9.21
N ASP A 210 -16.72 -1.25 8.30
CA ASP A 210 -16.89 -0.80 6.92
C ASP A 210 -17.93 -1.65 6.18
N PRO A 211 -19.03 -1.04 5.68
CA PRO A 211 -20.11 -1.78 5.03
C PRO A 211 -19.67 -2.44 3.72
N HIS A 212 -18.73 -1.85 2.99
CA HIS A 212 -18.21 -2.41 1.76
C HIS A 212 -17.38 -3.67 2.02
N LEU A 213 -16.49 -3.64 3.03
CA LEU A 213 -15.70 -4.81 3.41
C LEU A 213 -16.58 -5.94 3.94
N ARG A 214 -17.62 -5.63 4.71
CA ARG A 214 -18.62 -6.62 5.16
C ARG A 214 -19.40 -7.22 3.98
N ALA A 215 -19.90 -6.40 3.09
CA ALA A 215 -20.60 -6.87 1.88
C ALA A 215 -19.73 -7.74 0.98
N ARG A 216 -18.41 -7.54 0.98
CA ARG A 216 -17.44 -8.36 0.25
C ARG A 216 -16.98 -9.60 1.02
N GLY A 217 -17.47 -9.83 2.23
CA GLY A 217 -17.03 -10.93 3.08
C GLY A 217 -15.56 -10.83 3.49
N MET A 218 -15.06 -9.59 3.64
CA MET A 218 -13.71 -9.34 4.13
C MET A 218 -13.68 -9.11 5.65
N ILE A 219 -14.82 -8.83 6.25
CA ILE A 219 -15.01 -8.77 7.70
C ILE A 219 -16.12 -9.77 8.03
N LEU A 220 -15.77 -10.77 8.84
CA LEU A 220 -16.64 -11.90 9.19
C LEU A 220 -16.73 -12.03 10.69
N ASP A 221 -17.95 -12.23 11.19
CA ASP A 221 -18.20 -12.56 12.57
C ASP A 221 -18.31 -14.10 12.71
N LEU A 222 -17.51 -14.67 13.61
CA LEU A 222 -17.47 -16.10 13.87
C LEU A 222 -17.87 -16.40 15.31
N ASP A 223 -18.68 -17.45 15.51
CA ASP A 223 -19.01 -17.96 16.83
C ASP A 223 -18.08 -19.11 17.20
N HIS A 224 -17.25 -18.90 18.21
CA HIS A 224 -16.36 -19.94 18.73
C HIS A 224 -17.01 -20.62 19.95
N PRO A 225 -17.04 -21.96 20.01
CA PRO A 225 -17.77 -22.69 21.05
C PRO A 225 -17.40 -22.34 22.50
N THR A 226 -16.16 -21.88 22.72
CA THR A 226 -15.65 -21.57 24.07
C THR A 226 -15.22 -20.13 24.27
N ARG A 227 -15.07 -19.34 23.18
CA ARG A 227 -14.58 -17.94 23.23
C ARG A 227 -15.66 -16.90 22.91
N GLY A 228 -16.85 -17.36 22.52
CA GLY A 228 -17.93 -16.45 22.06
C GLY A 228 -17.70 -15.94 20.63
N SER A 229 -18.46 -14.94 20.26
CA SER A 229 -18.37 -14.31 18.94
C SER A 229 -17.16 -13.38 18.85
N TYR A 230 -16.44 -13.44 17.72
CA TYR A 230 -15.34 -12.53 17.41
C TYR A 230 -15.26 -12.28 15.89
N THR A 231 -14.69 -11.14 15.54
CA THR A 231 -14.58 -10.69 14.15
C THR A 231 -13.20 -10.99 13.60
N ILE A 232 -13.13 -11.48 12.36
CA ILE A 232 -11.87 -11.79 11.66
C ILE A 232 -11.86 -11.17 10.25
N ALA A 233 -10.65 -11.06 9.70
CA ALA A 233 -10.48 -10.80 8.28
C ALA A 233 -10.83 -12.03 7.44
N GLY A 234 -11.63 -11.84 6.39
CA GLY A 234 -12.00 -12.87 5.43
C GLY A 234 -10.93 -13.11 4.37
N ASN A 235 -11.19 -14.07 3.49
CA ASN A 235 -10.30 -14.35 2.36
C ASN A 235 -10.46 -13.31 1.24
N PRO A 236 -9.37 -12.63 0.80
CA PRO A 236 -9.43 -11.68 -0.31
C PRO A 236 -9.59 -12.36 -1.68
N ILE A 237 -9.26 -13.65 -1.79
CA ILE A 237 -9.38 -14.40 -3.04
C ILE A 237 -10.83 -14.87 -3.20
N LYS A 238 -11.48 -14.45 -4.29
CA LYS A 238 -12.85 -14.84 -4.62
C LYS A 238 -12.84 -15.69 -5.88
N LEU A 239 -13.15 -16.96 -5.74
CA LEU A 239 -13.24 -17.90 -6.85
C LEU A 239 -14.70 -18.10 -7.23
N SER A 240 -15.02 -17.95 -8.54
CA SER A 240 -16.42 -18.03 -9.02
C SER A 240 -16.99 -19.46 -9.00
N ALA A 241 -16.15 -20.46 -8.95
CA ALA A 241 -16.53 -21.88 -9.01
C ALA A 241 -16.14 -22.67 -7.73
N SER A 242 -15.65 -22.00 -6.69
CA SER A 242 -15.23 -22.63 -5.45
C SER A 242 -15.61 -21.77 -4.25
N ASN A 243 -16.09 -22.39 -3.20
CA ASN A 243 -16.27 -21.72 -1.92
C ASN A 243 -14.90 -21.65 -1.20
N VAL A 244 -14.49 -20.46 -0.84
CA VAL A 244 -13.23 -20.17 -0.11
C VAL A 244 -13.53 -19.45 1.20
#